data_697186ead3c1de1b4aa8085876d0f703
#
_entry.id   697186ead3c1de1b4aa8085876d0f703
#
_cell.length_a   1.000
_cell.length_b   1.000
_cell.length_c   1.000
_cell.angle_alpha   90.00
_cell.angle_beta   90.00
_cell.angle_gamma   90.00
#
_symmetry.space_group_name_H-M   'P 1'
#
loop_
_entity.id
_entity.type
_entity.pdbx_description
1 polymer ?
#
loop_
_entity_poly.entity_id
_entity_poly.type
_entity_poly.pdbx_seq_one_letter_code
_entity_poly.pdbx_strand_id
1 'polypeptide(L)'
;MMTIKTAIEYLNNNATDEVFWLGQVDIEQIDLLENNLGIKLPHDFREFLLLVGGGGVIGEEISGIVDNNTLEESGGAVFYDTIYCRNEFSLPENYALIYLKDDEVCWCIDSGGEGFGKVVNYDLFSRNTTNIISPSFSEFFDNYVKLRT
;
A
#
# COMPACT_ATOMS: atom_id res chain seq x y z
N MET A 1 1.05 16.75 10.73
CA MET A 1 0.80 15.68 9.72
C MET A 1 -0.56 15.88 9.09
N MET A 2 -0.64 15.80 7.78
CA MET A 2 -1.90 15.92 7.05
C MET A 2 -2.75 14.65 7.23
N THR A 3 -4.09 14.83 7.18
CA THR A 3 -5.00 13.68 7.05
C THR A 3 -4.79 13.03 5.68
N ILE A 4 -5.26 11.80 5.49
CA ILE A 4 -5.17 11.11 4.19
C ILE A 4 -5.83 11.96 3.11
N LYS A 5 -7.04 12.45 3.34
CA LYS A 5 -7.77 13.28 2.38
C LYS A 5 -7.01 14.56 2.03
N THR A 6 -6.51 15.28 3.03
CA THR A 6 -5.74 16.51 2.82
C THR A 6 -4.45 16.23 2.06
N ALA A 7 -3.76 15.13 2.37
CA ALA A 7 -2.54 14.75 1.68
C ALA A 7 -2.79 14.44 0.20
N ILE A 8 -3.89 13.76 -0.12
CA ILE A 8 -4.29 13.48 -1.51
C ILE A 8 -4.53 14.81 -2.25
N GLU A 9 -5.29 15.72 -1.65
CA GLU A 9 -5.58 17.03 -2.24
C GLU A 9 -4.30 17.84 -2.44
N TYR A 10 -3.41 17.82 -1.46
CA TYR A 10 -2.13 18.53 -1.56
C TYR A 10 -1.26 17.98 -2.68
N LEU A 11 -1.18 16.66 -2.82
CA LEU A 11 -0.43 16.04 -3.92
C LEU A 11 -1.04 16.43 -5.27
N ASN A 12 -2.36 16.37 -5.40
CA ASN A 12 -3.03 16.75 -6.66
C ASN A 12 -2.73 18.19 -7.10
N ASN A 13 -2.60 19.10 -6.12
CA ASN A 13 -2.40 20.53 -6.41
C ASN A 13 -0.94 20.94 -6.52
N ASN A 14 -0.01 20.18 -5.97
CA ASN A 14 1.39 20.62 -5.80
C ASN A 14 2.43 19.63 -6.32
N ALA A 15 2.04 18.49 -6.86
CA ALA A 15 3.00 17.48 -7.32
C ALA A 15 3.93 18.04 -8.40
N THR A 16 5.21 17.68 -8.32
CA THR A 16 6.22 18.07 -9.32
C THR A 16 6.16 17.23 -10.58
N ASP A 17 5.54 16.05 -10.50
CA ASP A 17 5.36 15.13 -11.63
C ASP A 17 3.89 14.72 -11.76
N GLU A 18 3.57 13.99 -12.82
CA GLU A 18 2.21 13.56 -13.10
C GLU A 18 1.70 12.56 -12.03
N VAL A 19 0.43 12.74 -11.62
CA VAL A 19 -0.24 11.91 -10.63
C VAL A 19 -1.37 11.13 -11.29
N PHE A 20 -1.48 9.85 -10.94
CA PHE A 20 -2.57 8.98 -11.41
C PHE A 20 -3.10 8.15 -10.25
N TRP A 21 -4.42 8.18 -10.05
CA TRP A 21 -5.10 7.38 -9.04
C TRP A 21 -5.89 6.26 -9.71
N LEU A 22 -5.96 5.09 -9.05
CA LEU A 22 -6.70 3.94 -9.58
C LEU A 22 -8.20 4.14 -9.54
N GLY A 23 -8.70 5.02 -8.67
CA GLY A 23 -10.12 5.33 -8.54
C GLY A 23 -10.72 4.80 -7.24
N GLN A 24 -11.85 5.38 -6.86
CA GLN A 24 -12.57 4.99 -5.65
C GLN A 24 -12.92 3.49 -5.67
N VAL A 25 -12.88 2.87 -4.50
CA VAL A 25 -13.15 1.44 -4.32
C VAL A 25 -14.36 1.28 -3.41
N ASP A 26 -15.19 0.30 -3.72
CA ASP A 26 -16.32 -0.07 -2.87
C ASP A 26 -15.80 -0.79 -1.61
N ILE A 27 -16.46 -0.53 -0.48
CA ILE A 27 -16.05 -1.13 0.80
C ILE A 27 -16.04 -2.67 0.74
N GLU A 28 -16.94 -3.27 -0.02
CA GLU A 28 -17.00 -4.72 -0.20
C GLU A 28 -15.73 -5.28 -0.82
N GLN A 29 -15.07 -4.51 -1.69
CA GLN A 29 -13.79 -4.92 -2.28
C GLN A 29 -12.67 -4.89 -1.25
N ILE A 30 -12.69 -3.94 -0.32
CA ILE A 30 -11.72 -3.88 0.77
C ILE A 30 -11.92 -5.04 1.74
N ASP A 31 -13.18 -5.34 2.08
CA ASP A 31 -13.52 -6.48 2.93
C ASP A 31 -13.09 -7.80 2.26
N LEU A 32 -13.27 -7.91 0.95
CA LEU A 32 -12.82 -9.08 0.18
C LEU A 32 -11.29 -9.20 0.21
N LEU A 33 -10.57 -8.09 0.11
CA LEU A 33 -9.12 -8.06 0.21
C LEU A 33 -8.66 -8.60 1.57
N GLU A 34 -9.24 -8.11 2.66
CA GLU A 34 -8.92 -8.58 4.01
C GLU A 34 -9.21 -10.06 4.17
N ASN A 35 -10.37 -10.51 3.71
CA ASN A 35 -10.77 -11.92 3.82
C ASN A 35 -9.84 -12.85 3.03
N ASN A 36 -9.47 -12.47 1.82
CA ASN A 36 -8.62 -13.30 0.97
C ASN A 36 -7.16 -13.31 1.42
N LEU A 37 -6.68 -12.25 2.05
CA LEU A 37 -5.34 -12.21 2.64
C LEU A 37 -5.31 -12.81 4.05
N GLY A 38 -6.46 -12.92 4.71
CA GLY A 38 -6.55 -13.41 6.08
C GLY A 38 -6.03 -12.41 7.11
N ILE A 39 -6.15 -11.11 6.83
CA ILE A 39 -5.64 -10.04 7.69
C ILE A 39 -6.68 -8.94 7.86
N LYS A 40 -6.41 -8.02 8.79
CA LYS A 40 -7.13 -6.76 8.91
C LYS A 40 -6.21 -5.62 8.53
N LEU A 41 -6.70 -4.70 7.71
CA LEU A 41 -5.96 -3.51 7.31
C LEU A 41 -6.22 -2.37 8.31
N PRO A 42 -5.22 -1.51 8.57
CA PRO A 42 -5.45 -0.36 9.43
C PRO A 42 -6.41 0.62 8.76
N HIS A 43 -7.10 1.39 9.60
CA HIS A 43 -8.15 2.31 9.15
C HIS A 43 -7.66 3.33 8.13
N ASP A 44 -6.46 3.86 8.31
CA ASP A 44 -5.89 4.89 7.41
C ASP A 44 -5.63 4.34 6.00
N PHE A 45 -5.16 3.10 5.88
CA PHE A 45 -4.99 2.49 4.55
C PHE A 45 -6.34 2.16 3.91
N ARG A 46 -7.32 1.70 4.69
CA ARG A 46 -8.68 1.48 4.19
C ARG A 46 -9.27 2.79 3.65
N GLU A 47 -9.07 3.90 4.35
CA GLU A 47 -9.50 5.22 3.91
C GLU A 47 -8.85 5.62 2.59
N PHE A 48 -7.55 5.41 2.46
CA PHE A 48 -6.81 5.66 1.22
C PHE A 48 -7.40 4.88 0.04
N LEU A 49 -7.68 3.60 0.24
CA LEU A 49 -8.30 2.76 -0.80
C LEU A 49 -9.71 3.26 -1.17
N LEU A 50 -10.53 3.62 -0.18
CA LEU A 50 -11.88 4.16 -0.42
C LEU A 50 -11.84 5.44 -1.26
N LEU A 51 -10.88 6.32 -0.98
CA LEU A 51 -10.81 7.63 -1.63
C LEU A 51 -10.22 7.57 -3.04
N VAL A 52 -9.12 6.83 -3.24
CA VAL A 52 -8.37 6.84 -4.50
C VAL A 52 -8.01 5.46 -5.06
N GLY A 53 -8.19 4.40 -4.30
CA GLY A 53 -7.97 3.02 -4.74
C GLY A 53 -6.51 2.59 -4.80
N GLY A 54 -5.58 3.51 -4.72
CA GLY A 54 -4.15 3.30 -4.94
C GLY A 54 -3.62 4.25 -6.00
N GLY A 55 -2.33 4.22 -6.24
CA GLY A 55 -1.69 5.10 -7.23
C GLY A 55 -0.80 6.15 -6.58
N GLY A 56 -0.66 7.28 -7.25
CA GLY A 56 0.20 8.37 -6.83
C GLY A 56 1.00 8.91 -8.00
N VAL A 57 2.24 9.34 -7.73
CA VAL A 57 3.13 9.84 -8.78
C VAL A 57 3.50 8.69 -9.73
N ILE A 58 3.41 8.94 -11.04
CA ILE A 58 3.71 7.94 -12.06
C ILE A 58 5.15 7.45 -11.92
N GLY A 59 5.31 6.12 -11.90
CA GLY A 59 6.58 5.44 -11.67
C GLY A 59 6.86 5.13 -10.20
N GLU A 60 6.08 5.70 -9.28
CA GLU A 60 6.24 5.53 -7.85
C GLU A 60 4.88 5.27 -7.17
N GLU A 61 3.98 4.58 -7.86
CA GLU A 61 2.62 4.33 -7.40
C GLU A 61 2.58 3.42 -6.17
N ILE A 62 1.69 3.76 -5.26
CA ILE A 62 1.35 2.90 -4.12
C ILE A 62 0.34 1.87 -4.61
N SER A 63 0.55 0.61 -4.27
CA SER A 63 -0.35 -0.48 -4.65
C SER A 63 -1.74 -0.30 -4.04
N GLY A 64 -2.74 -0.80 -4.73
CA GLY A 64 -4.12 -0.68 -4.28
C GLY A 64 -5.02 -1.75 -4.87
N ILE A 65 -6.26 -1.37 -5.17
CA ILE A 65 -7.25 -2.23 -5.80
C ILE A 65 -7.50 -1.69 -7.20
N VAL A 66 -7.12 -2.46 -8.21
CA VAL A 66 -7.20 -2.06 -9.62
C VAL A 66 -8.61 -2.32 -10.15
N ASP A 67 -9.18 -1.33 -10.85
CA ASP A 67 -10.50 -1.43 -11.48
C ASP A 67 -11.63 -1.85 -10.51
N ASN A 68 -11.54 -1.41 -9.26
CA ASN A 68 -12.50 -1.80 -8.22
C ASN A 68 -12.68 -3.33 -8.15
N ASN A 69 -11.60 -4.08 -8.38
CA ASN A 69 -11.59 -5.54 -8.39
C ASN A 69 -10.39 -6.07 -7.60
N THR A 70 -10.64 -6.49 -6.36
CA THR A 70 -9.60 -7.00 -5.45
C THR A 70 -8.81 -8.17 -6.06
N LEU A 71 -9.45 -9.02 -6.85
CA LEU A 71 -8.83 -10.22 -7.41
C LEU A 71 -8.18 -10.00 -8.77
N GLU A 72 -8.05 -8.76 -9.23
CA GLU A 72 -7.39 -8.44 -10.49
C GLU A 72 -5.95 -8.94 -10.50
N GLU A 73 -5.58 -9.71 -11.52
CA GLU A 73 -4.24 -10.29 -11.66
C GLU A 73 -3.32 -9.32 -12.39
N SER A 74 -2.90 -8.27 -11.70
CA SER A 74 -1.98 -7.29 -12.28
C SER A 74 -1.03 -6.72 -11.23
N GLY A 75 0.15 -6.33 -11.66
CA GLY A 75 1.11 -5.63 -10.82
C GLY A 75 0.50 -4.30 -10.34
N GLY A 76 0.76 -3.94 -9.10
CA GLY A 76 0.13 -2.79 -8.44
C GLY A 76 -1.16 -3.13 -7.71
N ALA A 77 -1.66 -4.37 -7.81
CA ALA A 77 -2.76 -4.86 -7.01
C ALA A 77 -2.22 -5.48 -5.71
N VAL A 78 -2.69 -4.96 -4.57
CA VAL A 78 -2.21 -5.43 -3.25
C VAL A 78 -2.37 -6.95 -3.13
N PHE A 79 -3.53 -7.47 -3.50
CA PHE A 79 -3.77 -8.91 -3.40
C PHE A 79 -2.81 -9.72 -4.26
N TYR A 80 -2.73 -9.40 -5.55
CA TYR A 80 -1.89 -10.14 -6.49
C TYR A 80 -0.41 -10.12 -6.09
N ASP A 81 0.14 -8.94 -5.79
CA ASP A 81 1.55 -8.80 -5.41
C ASP A 81 1.85 -9.45 -4.06
N THR A 82 0.93 -9.36 -3.10
CA THR A 82 1.09 -10.00 -1.78
C THR A 82 1.15 -11.52 -1.92
N ILE A 83 0.23 -12.12 -2.67
CA ILE A 83 0.21 -13.57 -2.89
C ILE A 83 1.47 -14.01 -3.63
N TYR A 84 1.87 -13.27 -4.66
CA TYR A 84 3.10 -13.55 -5.41
C TYR A 84 4.31 -13.59 -4.48
N CYS A 85 4.48 -12.57 -3.63
CA CYS A 85 5.62 -12.51 -2.73
C CYS A 85 5.54 -13.53 -1.60
N ARG A 86 4.34 -13.89 -1.13
CA ARG A 86 4.18 -15.01 -0.18
C ARG A 86 4.70 -16.32 -0.77
N ASN A 87 4.38 -16.58 -2.03
CA ASN A 87 4.75 -17.81 -2.72
C ASN A 87 6.23 -17.84 -3.11
N GLU A 88 6.76 -16.74 -3.63
CA GLU A 88 8.10 -16.71 -4.22
C GLU A 88 9.18 -16.26 -3.24
N PHE A 89 8.83 -15.44 -2.24
CA PHE A 89 9.81 -14.81 -1.35
C PHE A 89 9.52 -15.02 0.13
N SER A 90 8.61 -15.92 0.46
CA SER A 90 8.25 -16.24 1.84
C SER A 90 7.77 -15.02 2.66
N LEU A 91 7.06 -14.09 2.00
CA LEU A 91 6.51 -12.92 2.69
C LEU A 91 5.59 -13.38 3.83
N PRO A 92 5.75 -12.83 5.05
CA PRO A 92 4.90 -13.19 6.18
C PRO A 92 3.41 -13.02 5.89
N GLU A 93 2.59 -13.93 6.40
CA GLU A 93 1.15 -13.92 6.14
C GLU A 93 0.41 -12.75 6.79
N ASN A 94 1.03 -12.07 7.75
CA ASN A 94 0.47 -10.87 8.38
C ASN A 94 0.87 -9.58 7.66
N TYR A 95 1.54 -9.67 6.50
CA TYR A 95 1.93 -8.49 5.71
C TYR A 95 1.05 -8.31 4.49
N ALA A 96 0.64 -7.05 4.25
CA ALA A 96 0.03 -6.62 2.99
C ALA A 96 1.02 -5.76 2.24
N LEU A 97 1.38 -6.17 1.02
CA LEU A 97 2.33 -5.44 0.20
C LEU A 97 1.68 -4.19 -0.38
N ILE A 98 2.30 -3.02 -0.14
CA ILE A 98 1.77 -1.74 -0.62
C ILE A 98 2.68 -1.04 -1.63
N TYR A 99 3.92 -1.49 -1.79
CA TYR A 99 4.85 -0.90 -2.75
C TYR A 99 5.90 -1.93 -3.15
N LEU A 100 5.92 -2.26 -4.43
CA LEU A 100 6.89 -3.20 -5.00
C LEU A 100 7.53 -2.55 -6.22
N LYS A 101 8.86 -2.42 -6.22
CA LYS A 101 9.59 -1.83 -7.34
C LYS A 101 10.77 -2.70 -7.74
N ASP A 102 10.77 -3.15 -8.99
CA ASP A 102 11.85 -3.89 -9.64
C ASP A 102 12.31 -5.14 -8.86
N ASP A 103 11.41 -5.75 -8.08
CA ASP A 103 11.70 -6.87 -7.17
C ASP A 103 12.86 -6.58 -6.20
N GLU A 104 13.16 -5.30 -5.97
CA GLU A 104 14.21 -4.87 -5.04
C GLU A 104 13.63 -4.19 -3.80
N VAL A 105 12.61 -3.34 -4.00
CA VAL A 105 11.97 -2.62 -2.89
C VAL A 105 10.62 -3.26 -2.63
N CYS A 106 10.40 -3.70 -1.41
CA CYS A 106 9.14 -4.30 -0.99
C CYS A 106 8.73 -3.71 0.36
N TRP A 107 7.75 -2.81 0.33
CA TRP A 107 7.22 -2.18 1.54
C TRP A 107 5.84 -2.74 1.83
N CYS A 108 5.61 -3.07 3.08
CA CYS A 108 4.39 -3.75 3.52
C CYS A 108 3.79 -3.07 4.73
N ILE A 109 2.48 -3.20 4.86
CA ILE A 109 1.80 -2.90 6.11
C ILE A 109 1.83 -4.18 6.95
N ASP A 110 2.31 -4.06 8.19
CA ASP A 110 2.25 -5.13 9.18
C ASP A 110 0.87 -5.12 9.82
N SER A 111 0.14 -6.23 9.71
CA SER A 111 -1.19 -6.37 10.30
C SER A 111 -1.19 -7.27 11.53
N GLY A 112 -0.02 -7.59 12.09
CA GLY A 112 0.10 -8.53 13.22
C GLY A 112 0.51 -7.88 14.53
N GLY A 113 -0.20 -8.23 15.61
CA GLY A 113 0.22 -7.96 16.99
C GLY A 113 0.63 -6.51 17.26
N GLU A 114 1.77 -6.36 17.93
CA GLU A 114 2.31 -5.04 18.31
C GLU A 114 2.76 -4.19 17.13
N GLY A 115 3.03 -4.83 16.00
CA GLY A 115 3.42 -4.12 14.77
C GLY A 115 2.26 -3.58 13.94
N PHE A 116 1.03 -3.82 14.39
CA PHE A 116 -0.16 -3.48 13.60
C PHE A 116 -0.14 -2.03 13.08
N GLY A 117 -0.27 -1.91 11.77
CA GLY A 117 -0.34 -0.62 11.09
C GLY A 117 0.98 -0.02 10.67
N LYS A 118 2.10 -0.56 11.11
CA LYS A 118 3.43 -0.06 10.72
C LYS A 118 3.70 -0.39 9.26
N VAL A 119 4.44 0.51 8.59
CA VAL A 119 4.97 0.24 7.25
C VAL A 119 6.41 -0.21 7.43
N VAL A 120 6.73 -1.36 6.87
CA VAL A 120 8.04 -2.01 7.05
C VAL A 120 8.68 -2.33 5.72
N ASN A 121 10.01 -2.41 5.70
CA ASN A 121 10.76 -2.90 4.55
C ASN A 121 11.02 -4.39 4.69
N TYR A 122 10.59 -5.15 3.69
CA TYR A 122 10.89 -6.58 3.59
C TYR A 122 11.93 -6.79 2.50
N ASP A 123 13.08 -7.37 2.87
CA ASP A 123 14.13 -7.67 1.90
C ASP A 123 13.83 -9.01 1.23
N LEU A 124 13.55 -8.97 -0.06
CA LEU A 124 13.20 -10.16 -0.85
C LEU A 124 14.36 -11.16 -0.97
N PHE A 125 15.60 -10.69 -0.95
CA PHE A 125 16.78 -11.56 -1.09
C PHE A 125 17.07 -12.32 0.20
N SER A 126 17.17 -11.60 1.31
CA SER A 126 17.44 -12.22 2.61
C SER A 126 16.17 -12.84 3.22
N ARG A 127 15.00 -12.48 2.71
CA ARG A 127 13.68 -12.92 3.19
C ARG A 127 13.46 -12.55 4.65
N ASN A 128 13.81 -11.32 4.98
CA ASN A 128 13.68 -10.76 6.33
C ASN A 128 13.16 -9.33 6.29
N THR A 129 12.43 -8.98 7.33
CA THR A 129 12.09 -7.58 7.61
C THR A 129 13.34 -6.90 8.14
N THR A 130 13.77 -5.82 7.48
CA THR A 130 15.03 -5.15 7.83
C THR A 130 14.84 -3.90 8.68
N ASN A 131 13.78 -3.14 8.43
CA ASN A 131 13.54 -1.91 9.18
C ASN A 131 12.09 -1.45 9.09
N ILE A 132 11.72 -0.55 9.99
CA ILE A 132 10.43 0.13 9.98
C ILE A 132 10.59 1.40 9.16
N ILE A 133 9.75 1.56 8.13
CA ILE A 133 9.72 2.75 7.28
C ILE A 133 8.94 3.87 7.98
N SER A 134 7.79 3.55 8.54
CA SER A 134 6.93 4.52 9.24
C SER A 134 6.08 3.82 10.29
N PRO A 135 5.71 4.52 11.37
CA PRO A 135 4.86 3.93 12.41
C PRO A 135 3.42 3.73 11.98
N SER A 136 2.97 4.37 10.89
CA SER A 136 1.61 4.24 10.36
C SER A 136 1.60 4.50 8.85
N PHE A 137 0.54 4.07 8.18
CA PHE A 137 0.34 4.41 6.78
C PHE A 137 0.13 5.92 6.61
N SER A 138 -0.60 6.58 7.52
CA SER A 138 -0.81 8.03 7.48
C SER A 138 0.50 8.79 7.44
N GLU A 139 1.44 8.43 8.28
CA GLU A 139 2.75 9.09 8.34
C GLU A 139 3.60 8.76 7.12
N PHE A 140 3.56 7.51 6.66
CA PHE A 140 4.19 7.09 5.42
C PHE A 140 3.69 7.92 4.24
N PHE A 141 2.37 8.07 4.13
CA PHE A 141 1.76 8.80 3.01
C PHE A 141 2.03 10.31 3.10
N ASP A 142 2.02 10.87 4.30
CA ASP A 142 2.40 12.26 4.52
C ASP A 142 3.81 12.55 4.00
N ASN A 143 4.76 11.68 4.34
CA ASN A 143 6.14 11.78 3.86
C ASN A 143 6.25 11.55 2.35
N TYR A 144 5.49 10.58 1.83
CA TYR A 144 5.42 10.31 0.39
C TYR A 144 5.01 11.58 -0.38
N VAL A 145 3.98 12.26 0.09
CA VAL A 145 3.48 13.50 -0.53
C VAL A 145 4.51 14.63 -0.41
N LYS A 146 5.07 14.84 0.77
CA LYS A 146 6.06 15.91 0.99
C LYS A 146 7.30 15.77 0.12
N LEU A 147 7.75 14.56 -0.15
CA LEU A 147 8.92 14.31 -0.99
C LEU A 147 8.63 14.58 -2.49
N ARG A 148 7.39 14.70 -2.88
CA ARG A 148 6.97 14.84 -4.29
C ARG A 148 6.26 16.16 -4.59
N THR A 149 6.28 17.03 -3.66
CA THR A 149 5.72 18.40 -3.77
C THR A 149 6.74 19.44 -3.32
#